data_330d14b73600d059d6a82b3b972b2f88
#
_entry.id   330d14b73600d059d6a82b3b972b2f88
#
_cell.length_a   1.000
_cell.length_b   1.000
_cell.length_c   1.000
_cell.angle_alpha   90.00
_cell.angle_beta   90.00
_cell.angle_gamma   90.00
#
_symmetry.space_group_name_H-M   'P 1'
#
loop_
_entity.id
_entity.type
_entity.pdbx_description
1 polymer ?
#
loop_
_entity_poly.entity_id
_entity_poly.type
_entity_poly.pdbx_seq_one_letter_code
_entity_poly.pdbx_strand_id
1 'polypeptide(L)'
;CVLLNLYRNGSDSNGWHADNEKELGKYPKIASFSFGAARFFHFKHRKIKEQRYKMELHHGSLLLMEGEMQKYWLHQIPKTKRQLEPRINLTFRKII
;
A
#
# COMPACT_ATOMS: atom_id res chain seq x y z
N CYS A 1 -15.00 -1.36 4.97
CA CYS A 1 -14.30 -2.15 5.97
C CYS A 1 -12.92 -1.58 6.27
N VAL A 2 -12.37 -1.99 7.40
CA VAL A 2 -11.05 -1.52 7.87
C VAL A 2 -10.15 -2.72 8.03
N LEU A 3 -8.93 -2.63 7.49
CA LEU A 3 -7.89 -3.63 7.67
C LEU A 3 -6.71 -2.99 8.38
N LEU A 4 -6.25 -3.63 9.45
CA LEU A 4 -5.07 -3.19 10.19
C LEU A 4 -3.90 -4.10 9.89
N ASN A 5 -2.78 -3.54 9.49
CA ASN A 5 -1.53 -4.27 9.26
C ASN A 5 -0.45 -3.73 10.20
N LEU A 6 0.22 -4.65 10.89
CA LEU A 6 1.36 -4.32 11.75
C LEU A 6 2.65 -4.78 11.08
N TYR A 7 3.58 -3.86 10.90
CA TYR A 7 4.95 -4.14 10.48
C TYR A 7 5.84 -3.92 11.69
N ARG A 8 6.30 -5.00 12.31
CA ARG A 8 7.06 -4.95 13.57
C ARG A 8 8.43 -4.30 13.37
N ASN A 9 9.03 -4.55 12.20
CA ASN A 9 10.34 -4.02 11.84
C ASN A 9 10.52 -4.16 10.33
N GLY A 10 11.74 -3.92 9.84
CA GLY A 10 12.03 -3.96 8.40
C GLY A 10 11.89 -5.33 7.75
N SER A 11 11.85 -6.43 8.53
CA SER A 11 11.69 -7.77 7.96
C SER A 11 10.25 -8.09 7.59
N ASP A 12 9.28 -7.38 8.14
CA ASP A 12 7.89 -7.53 7.74
C ASP A 12 7.64 -6.76 6.46
N SER A 13 6.86 -7.35 5.57
CA SER A 13 6.63 -6.79 4.24
C SER A 13 5.27 -7.21 3.70
N ASN A 14 4.88 -6.55 2.62
CA ASN A 14 3.72 -6.94 1.83
C ASN A 14 4.16 -6.94 0.37
N GLY A 15 4.13 -8.11 -0.28
CA GLY A 15 4.63 -8.27 -1.65
C GLY A 15 3.73 -7.62 -2.70
N TRP A 16 4.16 -7.72 -3.95
CA TRP A 16 3.44 -7.15 -5.07
C TRP A 16 1.99 -7.65 -5.14
N HIS A 17 1.03 -6.74 -5.10
CA HIS A 17 -0.38 -7.08 -5.14
C HIS A 17 -1.22 -5.88 -5.62
N ALA A 18 -2.50 -6.12 -5.84
CA ALA A 18 -3.50 -5.09 -6.05
C ALA A 18 -4.75 -5.46 -5.27
N ASP A 19 -5.48 -4.44 -4.80
CA ASP A 19 -6.75 -4.64 -4.09
C ASP A 19 -7.88 -4.56 -5.12
N ASN A 20 -8.08 -5.65 -5.83
CA ASN A 20 -9.03 -5.72 -6.93
C ASN A 20 -10.11 -6.77 -6.73
N GLU A 21 -10.42 -7.11 -5.49
CA GLU A 21 -11.50 -8.03 -5.18
C GLU A 21 -12.83 -7.51 -5.70
N LYS A 22 -13.67 -8.43 -6.14
CA LYS A 22 -14.97 -8.13 -6.73
C LYS A 22 -15.86 -7.27 -5.82
N GLU A 23 -15.78 -7.49 -4.52
CA GLU A 23 -16.56 -6.78 -3.51
C GLU A 23 -16.23 -5.29 -3.42
N LEU A 24 -15.08 -4.88 -3.93
CA LEU A 24 -14.64 -3.50 -3.91
C LEU A 24 -15.09 -2.70 -5.13
N GLY A 25 -15.72 -3.38 -6.10
CA GLY A 25 -16.19 -2.74 -7.32
C GLY A 25 -15.11 -2.57 -8.38
N LYS A 26 -15.46 -1.90 -9.47
CA LYS A 26 -14.61 -1.76 -10.65
C LYS A 26 -13.45 -0.78 -10.43
N TYR A 27 -13.70 0.30 -9.71
CA TYR A 27 -12.72 1.35 -9.43
C TYR A 27 -12.67 1.59 -7.93
N PRO A 28 -12.00 0.70 -7.16
CA PRO A 28 -12.00 0.83 -5.71
C PRO A 28 -11.32 2.10 -5.24
N LYS A 29 -11.89 2.71 -4.20
CA LYS A 29 -11.25 3.82 -3.49
C LYS A 29 -10.76 3.28 -2.16
N ILE A 30 -9.46 3.45 -1.91
CA ILE A 30 -8.80 2.90 -0.73
C ILE A 30 -7.99 4.01 -0.08
N ALA A 31 -8.29 4.27 1.19
CA ALA A 31 -7.55 5.24 1.99
C ALA A 31 -6.64 4.51 2.96
N SER A 32 -5.36 4.83 2.95
CA SER A 32 -4.35 4.17 3.76
C SER A 32 -3.66 5.18 4.67
N PHE A 33 -3.83 5.01 5.99
CA PHE A 33 -3.16 5.83 7.00
C PHE A 33 -1.94 5.09 7.54
N SER A 34 -0.83 5.81 7.67
CA SER A 34 0.43 5.25 8.20
C SER A 34 0.78 5.88 9.54
N PHE A 35 1.12 5.04 10.52
CA PHE A 35 1.55 5.47 11.85
C PHE A 35 2.83 4.73 12.23
N GLY A 36 3.78 5.44 12.83
CA GLY A 36 5.05 4.87 13.28
C GLY A 36 6.16 5.08 12.26
N ALA A 37 7.00 4.05 12.07
CA ALA A 37 8.17 4.17 11.20
C ALA A 37 7.78 4.43 9.74
N ALA A 38 8.55 5.26 9.06
CA ALA A 38 8.38 5.47 7.62
C ALA A 38 8.80 4.24 6.84
N ARG A 39 8.04 3.87 5.84
CA ARG A 39 8.34 2.75 4.95
C ARG A 39 8.17 3.21 3.51
N PHE A 40 8.99 2.64 2.62
CA PHE A 40 8.81 2.87 1.19
C PHE A 40 7.62 2.08 0.66
N PHE A 41 6.88 2.73 -0.22
CA PHE A 41 5.77 2.15 -0.96
C PHE A 41 6.18 2.17 -2.43
N HIS A 42 6.29 0.98 -3.03
CA HIS A 42 6.65 0.85 -4.43
C HIS A 42 5.41 0.51 -5.24
N PHE A 43 5.28 1.11 -6.42
CA PHE A 43 4.21 0.72 -7.33
C PHE A 43 4.73 0.67 -8.75
N LYS A 44 4.19 -0.26 -9.54
CA LYS A 44 4.60 -0.47 -10.93
C LYS A 44 3.38 -0.78 -11.78
N HIS A 45 3.42 -0.34 -13.04
CA HIS A 45 2.39 -0.68 -14.01
C HIS A 45 2.52 -2.16 -14.39
N ARG A 46 1.38 -2.84 -14.56
CA ARG A 46 1.36 -4.28 -14.89
C ARG A 46 2.00 -4.59 -16.24
N LYS A 47 1.87 -3.69 -17.21
CA LYS A 47 2.31 -3.91 -18.60
C LYS A 47 3.46 -3.02 -19.03
N ILE A 48 3.50 -1.78 -18.59
CA ILE A 48 4.51 -0.80 -19.00
C ILE A 48 5.68 -0.85 -18.02
N LYS A 49 6.76 -1.54 -18.39
CA LYS A 49 7.88 -1.80 -17.49
C LYS A 49 8.58 -0.54 -16.98
N GLU A 50 8.59 0.52 -17.77
CA GLU A 50 9.24 1.79 -17.42
C GLU A 50 8.46 2.57 -16.37
N GLN A 51 7.17 2.25 -16.18
CA GLN A 51 6.31 2.91 -15.21
C GLN A 51 6.49 2.28 -13.83
N ARG A 52 7.55 2.71 -13.12
CA ARG A 52 7.88 2.26 -11.78
C ARG A 52 8.17 3.47 -10.91
N TYR A 53 7.56 3.50 -9.73
CA TYR A 53 7.66 4.63 -8.81
C TYR A 53 7.81 4.15 -7.38
N LYS A 54 8.34 5.02 -6.53
CA LYS A 54 8.40 4.79 -5.10
C LYS A 54 8.14 6.10 -4.36
N MET A 55 7.53 5.98 -3.19
CA MET A 55 7.34 7.09 -2.29
C MET A 55 7.53 6.62 -0.86
N GLU A 56 7.86 7.52 0.04
CA GLU A 56 8.01 7.20 1.44
C GLU A 56 6.73 7.56 2.18
N LEU A 57 6.17 6.59 2.91
CA LEU A 57 4.97 6.80 3.71
C LEU A 57 5.40 7.12 5.13
N HIS A 58 5.29 8.40 5.50
CA HIS A 58 5.70 8.91 6.81
C HIS A 58 4.59 8.76 7.84
N HIS A 59 4.98 8.85 9.12
CA HIS A 59 4.03 8.87 10.22
C HIS A 59 2.96 9.94 10.01
N GLY A 60 1.70 9.53 10.17
CA GLY A 60 0.56 10.44 10.01
C GLY A 60 0.16 10.71 8.57
N SER A 61 0.80 10.06 7.59
CA SER A 61 0.45 10.29 6.18
C SER A 61 -0.80 9.54 5.76
N LEU A 62 -1.51 10.11 4.80
CA LEU A 62 -2.67 9.50 4.16
C LEU A 62 -2.34 9.28 2.68
N LEU A 63 -2.46 8.04 2.24
CA LEU A 63 -2.37 7.69 0.82
C LEU A 63 -3.77 7.32 0.32
N LEU A 64 -4.23 8.01 -0.71
CA LEU A 64 -5.50 7.71 -1.35
C LEU A 64 -5.23 7.05 -2.70
N MET A 65 -5.72 5.82 -2.86
CA MET A 65 -5.62 5.09 -4.12
C MET A 65 -7.02 5.01 -4.72
N GLU A 66 -7.18 5.53 -5.93
CA GLU A 66 -8.48 5.56 -6.59
C GLU A 66 -8.35 5.44 -8.10
N GLY A 67 -9.47 5.47 -8.78
CA GLY A 67 -9.53 5.35 -10.23
C GLY A 67 -9.06 3.98 -10.69
N GLU A 68 -8.12 3.95 -11.62
CA GLU A 68 -7.65 2.71 -12.23
C GLU A 68 -6.44 2.10 -11.51
N MET A 69 -6.07 2.62 -10.33
CA MET A 69 -4.86 2.20 -9.62
C MET A 69 -4.83 0.69 -9.36
N GLN A 70 -5.96 0.10 -8.94
CA GLN A 70 -6.00 -1.31 -8.62
C GLN A 70 -6.14 -2.20 -9.86
N LYS A 71 -6.51 -1.64 -10.98
CA LYS A 71 -6.69 -2.37 -12.23
C LYS A 71 -5.37 -2.54 -13.00
N TYR A 72 -4.57 -1.48 -13.08
CA TYR A 72 -3.39 -1.45 -13.93
C TYR A 72 -2.06 -1.45 -13.16
N TRP A 73 -2.09 -1.28 -11.85
CA TRP A 73 -0.89 -1.13 -11.04
C TRP A 73 -0.80 -2.19 -9.94
N LEU A 74 0.41 -2.63 -9.68
CA LEU A 74 0.75 -3.44 -8.51
C LEU A 74 1.55 -2.60 -7.53
N HIS A 75 1.39 -2.86 -6.24
CA HIS A 75 2.13 -2.14 -5.21
C HIS A 75 2.64 -3.08 -4.13
N GLN A 76 3.64 -2.63 -3.38
CA GLN A 76 4.25 -3.40 -2.30
C GLN A 76 4.88 -2.49 -1.25
N ILE A 77 5.05 -3.05 -0.06
CA ILE A 77 5.94 -2.53 0.98
C ILE A 77 7.09 -3.53 1.07
N PRO A 78 8.26 -3.24 0.49
CA PRO A 78 9.36 -4.21 0.47
C PRO A 78 10.04 -4.33 1.83
N LYS A 79 10.72 -5.47 2.04
CA LYS A 79 11.58 -5.66 3.20
C LYS A 79 12.76 -4.69 3.14
N THR A 80 13.27 -4.33 4.31
CA THR A 80 14.46 -3.50 4.42
C THR A 80 15.37 -4.02 5.52
N LYS A 81 16.68 -3.87 5.35
CA LYS A 81 17.68 -4.22 6.37
C LYS A 81 17.85 -3.10 7.39
N ARG A 82 17.25 -1.93 7.19
CA ARG A 82 17.31 -0.84 8.15
C ARG A 82 16.60 -1.24 9.43
N GLN A 83 17.15 -0.84 10.57
CA GLN A 83 16.47 -1.01 11.85
C GLN A 83 15.37 0.03 11.95
N LEU A 84 14.13 -0.43 11.96
CA LEU A 84 12.96 0.43 12.01
C LEU A 84 12.08 0.09 13.20
N GLU A 85 11.50 1.14 13.78
CA GLU A 85 10.43 0.99 14.77
C GLU A 85 9.19 0.39 14.11
N PRO A 86 8.23 -0.10 14.90
CA PRO A 86 6.99 -0.64 14.34
C PRO A 86 6.21 0.39 13.53
N ARG A 87 5.49 -0.11 12.53
CA ARG A 87 4.58 0.69 11.72
C ARG A 87 3.21 0.03 11.71
N ILE A 88 2.17 0.85 11.86
CA ILE A 88 0.78 0.42 11.75
C ILE A 88 0.18 1.10 10.52
N ASN A 89 -0.54 0.31 9.73
CA ASN A 89 -1.27 0.81 8.58
C ASN A 89 -2.75 0.49 8.76
N LEU A 90 -3.59 1.51 8.64
CA LEU A 90 -5.04 1.36 8.62
C LEU A 90 -5.53 1.61 7.20
N THR A 91 -6.12 0.59 6.61
CA THR A 91 -6.65 0.68 5.25
C THR A 91 -8.17 0.66 5.30
N PHE A 92 -8.79 1.69 4.74
CA PHE A 92 -10.24 1.85 4.66
C PHE A 92 -10.69 1.56 3.24
N ARG A 93 -11.63 0.64 3.08
CA ARG A 93 -12.17 0.24 1.79
C ARG A 93 -13.69 0.30 1.83
N LYS A 94 -14.28 0.76 0.73
CA LYS A 94 -15.73 0.74 0.57
C LYS A 94 -16.14 -0.57 -0.11
N ILE A 95 -17.02 -1.33 0.53
CA ILE A 95 -17.60 -2.54 -0.06
C ILE A 95 -18.90 -2.17 -0.74
N ILE A 96 -19.05 -2.62 -1.98
CA ILE A 96 -20.24 -2.36 -2.80
C ILE A 96 -21.26 -3.47 -2.64
#